data_d289d30faf6b6562cb4b73645d2d9009
#
_entry.id   d289d30faf6b6562cb4b73645d2d9009
#
_cell.length_a   1.000
_cell.length_b   1.000
_cell.length_c   1.000
_cell.angle_alpha   90.00
_cell.angle_beta   90.00
_cell.angle_gamma   90.00
#
_symmetry.space_group_name_H-M   'P 1'
#
loop_
_entity.id
_entity.type
_entity.pdbx_description
1 polymer ?
#
loop_
_entity_poly.entity_id
_entity_poly.type
_entity_poly.pdbx_seq_one_letter_code
_entity_poly.pdbx_strand_id
1 'polypeptide(L)'
;MKAFTFQTPSNIFFGAGASSKIGELLKGYKAAHVLLVTDEKVRAAGLTRNAETAIVEAGIALTVFDGVVVDAPSHVIEAAAEICRECGVDAVVAIGGGSAMDTAKLVAYLAKTPGKLDDIYGVGRATGDRLPLLLVPTTAGTGSEVTPISIVKTPNNEKKAVISPLLIPDWVILDPQLTLGLPPHLTAQTGIDAMAHAIEAYTGKIKKNPTSDQLALKALALLSANLRKVYTDGSDLEARSEMQIGSMLAGMAFAHSPVAAVHALAYPIGENFQVGHGLSIALVLPYVLEFNRPAAEALYAELSDVIQPGYRRQSDAADAAAFIAEIEAICRDCGLPGSLSAVGIGEGDLSKLAKDAMKHAERLLVNNPRELDYDQVRAIYAKALAGVSRP
;
A
#
# COMPACT_ATOMS: atom_id res chain seq x y z
N MET A 1 -5.23 -23.66 -15.96
CA MET A 1 -5.43 -22.52 -15.03
C MET A 1 -5.75 -23.09 -13.66
N LYS A 2 -5.12 -22.58 -12.58
CA LYS A 2 -5.46 -22.98 -11.20
C LYS A 2 -6.75 -22.27 -10.78
N ALA A 3 -7.56 -22.92 -9.93
CA ALA A 3 -8.73 -22.25 -9.33
C ALA A 3 -8.29 -21.09 -8.45
N PHE A 4 -9.01 -19.98 -8.48
CA PHE A 4 -8.74 -18.80 -7.66
C PHE A 4 -10.06 -18.15 -7.21
N THR A 5 -10.00 -17.39 -6.12
CA THR A 5 -11.09 -16.55 -5.64
C THR A 5 -10.71 -15.10 -5.83
N PHE A 6 -11.65 -14.27 -6.27
CA PHE A 6 -11.48 -12.84 -6.39
C PHE A 6 -12.51 -12.12 -5.50
N GLN A 7 -12.03 -11.29 -4.58
CA GLN A 7 -12.85 -10.52 -3.65
C GLN A 7 -12.37 -9.05 -3.64
N THR A 8 -13.31 -8.13 -3.72
CA THR A 8 -13.04 -6.69 -3.77
C THR A 8 -14.15 -5.95 -3.02
N PRO A 9 -13.99 -4.68 -2.66
CA PRO A 9 -15.08 -3.86 -2.13
C PRO A 9 -16.32 -3.92 -3.00
N SER A 10 -17.50 -3.98 -2.35
CA SER A 10 -18.77 -4.07 -3.07
C SER A 10 -19.06 -2.82 -3.90
N ASN A 11 -18.55 -1.68 -3.44
CA ASN A 11 -18.79 -0.40 -4.07
C ASN A 11 -17.52 0.46 -4.08
N ILE A 12 -17.24 1.07 -5.23
CA ILE A 12 -16.17 2.03 -5.41
C ILE A 12 -16.76 3.26 -6.11
N PHE A 13 -16.62 4.42 -5.49
CA PHE A 13 -17.03 5.69 -6.09
C PHE A 13 -15.77 6.54 -6.34
N PHE A 14 -15.60 6.99 -7.58
CA PHE A 14 -14.48 7.83 -7.99
C PHE A 14 -14.99 9.17 -8.51
N GLY A 15 -14.36 10.26 -8.10
CA GLY A 15 -14.59 11.58 -8.64
C GLY A 15 -14.01 12.71 -7.79
N ALA A 16 -13.68 13.83 -8.41
CA ALA A 16 -13.23 15.02 -7.69
C ALA A 16 -14.35 15.55 -6.79
N GLY A 17 -14.07 15.79 -5.51
CA GLY A 17 -15.06 16.17 -4.50
C GLY A 17 -15.94 15.01 -4.00
N ALA A 18 -15.61 13.78 -4.35
CA ALA A 18 -16.39 12.57 -3.97
C ALA A 18 -16.56 12.42 -2.46
N SER A 19 -15.64 12.91 -1.64
CA SER A 19 -15.72 12.90 -0.18
C SER A 19 -16.98 13.60 0.37
N SER A 20 -17.59 14.50 -0.37
CA SER A 20 -18.88 15.13 -0.01
C SER A 20 -20.08 14.16 -0.06
N LYS A 21 -19.94 12.99 -0.68
CA LYS A 21 -21.02 11.99 -0.78
C LYS A 21 -21.13 11.09 0.47
N ILE A 22 -20.17 11.16 1.38
CA ILE A 22 -20.09 10.27 2.56
C ILE A 22 -21.38 10.30 3.38
N GLY A 23 -21.97 11.47 3.62
CA GLY A 23 -23.22 11.60 4.38
C GLY A 23 -24.41 10.86 3.74
N GLU A 24 -24.53 10.94 2.41
CA GLU A 24 -25.57 10.22 1.65
C GLU A 24 -25.37 8.70 1.73
N LEU A 25 -24.12 8.24 1.57
CA LEU A 25 -23.79 6.82 1.63
C LEU A 25 -24.06 6.23 3.02
N LEU A 26 -23.73 6.95 4.09
CA LEU A 26 -23.96 6.54 5.46
C LEU A 26 -25.46 6.43 5.80
N LYS A 27 -26.32 7.30 5.23
CA LYS A 27 -27.77 7.14 5.33
C LYS A 27 -28.27 5.81 4.80
N GLY A 28 -27.63 5.29 3.73
CA GLY A 28 -27.95 3.97 3.19
C GLY A 28 -27.76 2.82 4.19
N TYR A 29 -26.83 2.99 5.14
CA TYR A 29 -26.60 2.06 6.26
C TYR A 29 -27.42 2.38 7.49
N LYS A 30 -28.27 3.43 7.47
CA LYS A 30 -29.03 3.95 8.62
C LYS A 30 -28.11 4.32 9.79
N ALA A 31 -26.87 4.77 9.49
CA ALA A 31 -25.92 5.18 10.49
C ALA A 31 -26.48 6.38 11.28
N ALA A 32 -26.47 6.29 12.60
CA ALA A 32 -26.86 7.35 13.50
C ALA A 32 -25.66 8.06 14.13
N HIS A 33 -24.54 7.35 14.30
CA HIS A 33 -23.31 7.88 14.87
C HIS A 33 -22.08 7.27 14.20
N VAL A 34 -21.20 8.10 13.68
CA VAL A 34 -20.01 7.71 12.92
C VAL A 34 -18.73 8.06 13.66
N LEU A 35 -17.74 7.16 13.64
CA LEU A 35 -16.36 7.46 13.96
C LEU A 35 -15.60 7.79 12.68
N LEU A 36 -15.05 9.00 12.58
CA LEU A 36 -14.08 9.38 11.54
C LEU A 36 -12.66 9.15 12.07
N VAL A 37 -11.94 8.24 11.45
CA VAL A 37 -10.54 7.89 11.78
C VAL A 37 -9.60 8.59 10.81
N THR A 38 -8.66 9.36 11.34
CA THR A 38 -7.68 10.14 10.54
C THR A 38 -6.42 10.39 11.37
N ASP A 39 -5.45 11.08 10.80
CA ASP A 39 -4.30 11.62 11.52
C ASP A 39 -4.36 13.16 11.63
N GLU A 40 -3.63 13.70 12.61
CA GLU A 40 -3.60 15.13 12.90
C GLU A 40 -3.19 15.97 11.69
N LYS A 41 -2.25 15.50 10.86
CA LYS A 41 -1.75 16.25 9.69
C LYS A 41 -2.80 16.31 8.59
N VAL A 42 -3.47 15.19 8.30
CA VAL A 42 -4.56 15.12 7.32
C VAL A 42 -5.70 16.04 7.74
N ARG A 43 -6.07 16.03 9.03
CA ARG A 43 -7.10 16.90 9.59
C ARG A 43 -6.71 18.37 9.56
N ALA A 44 -5.50 18.71 10.01
CA ALA A 44 -4.97 20.08 9.99
C ALA A 44 -4.86 20.64 8.56
N ALA A 45 -4.58 19.80 7.56
CA ALA A 45 -4.61 20.18 6.15
C ALA A 45 -6.04 20.40 5.61
N GLY A 46 -7.07 20.14 6.41
CA GLY A 46 -8.48 20.33 6.04
C GLY A 46 -9.05 19.27 5.09
N LEU A 47 -8.34 18.15 4.90
CA LEU A 47 -8.76 17.10 3.96
C LEU A 47 -10.00 16.33 4.44
N THR A 48 -10.34 16.39 5.71
CA THR A 48 -11.55 15.76 6.29
C THR A 48 -12.79 16.67 6.22
N ARG A 49 -12.62 17.97 5.97
CA ARG A 49 -13.67 18.97 6.14
C ARG A 49 -14.94 18.68 5.33
N ASN A 50 -14.80 18.32 4.06
CA ASN A 50 -15.96 18.02 3.21
C ASN A 50 -16.77 16.84 3.73
N ALA A 51 -16.07 15.80 4.21
CA ALA A 51 -16.71 14.62 4.79
C ALA A 51 -17.37 14.95 6.15
N GLU A 52 -16.67 15.67 7.05
CA GLU A 52 -17.23 16.10 8.34
C GLU A 52 -18.51 16.91 8.12
N THR A 53 -18.49 17.87 7.21
CA THR A 53 -19.67 18.68 6.85
C THR A 53 -20.79 17.81 6.31
N ALA A 54 -20.51 16.92 5.35
CA ALA A 54 -21.50 16.04 4.74
C ALA A 54 -22.15 15.09 5.75
N ILE A 55 -21.40 14.57 6.74
CA ILE A 55 -21.91 13.72 7.81
C ILE A 55 -22.88 14.50 8.70
N VAL A 56 -22.47 15.70 9.15
CA VAL A 56 -23.29 16.55 10.04
C VAL A 56 -24.56 17.04 9.33
N GLU A 57 -24.46 17.48 8.06
CA GLU A 57 -25.62 17.89 7.26
C GLU A 57 -26.57 16.71 6.96
N ALA A 58 -26.07 15.49 6.96
CA ALA A 58 -26.89 14.29 6.87
C ALA A 58 -27.71 14.00 8.14
N GLY A 59 -27.47 14.75 9.24
CA GLY A 59 -28.09 14.55 10.54
C GLY A 59 -27.48 13.39 11.34
N ILE A 60 -26.23 13.00 11.01
CA ILE A 60 -25.52 11.88 11.65
C ILE A 60 -24.56 12.46 12.70
N ALA A 61 -24.56 11.89 13.90
CA ALA A 61 -23.61 12.28 14.94
C ALA A 61 -22.18 11.87 14.52
N LEU A 62 -21.20 12.72 14.83
CA LEU A 62 -19.81 12.54 14.43
C LEU A 62 -18.87 12.60 15.62
N THR A 63 -18.11 11.54 15.82
CA THR A 63 -16.91 11.52 16.66
C THR A 63 -15.68 11.47 15.75
N VAL A 64 -14.66 12.28 16.02
CA VAL A 64 -13.41 12.29 15.26
C VAL A 64 -12.29 11.74 16.12
N PHE A 65 -11.59 10.73 15.60
CA PHE A 65 -10.34 10.22 16.14
C PHE A 65 -9.21 10.57 15.19
N ASP A 66 -8.41 11.58 15.55
CA ASP A 66 -7.27 12.08 14.77
C ASP A 66 -5.91 11.63 15.33
N GLY A 67 -5.93 10.68 16.27
CA GLY A 67 -4.74 10.15 16.93
C GLY A 67 -4.00 9.05 16.15
N VAL A 68 -4.30 8.84 14.87
CA VAL A 68 -3.56 7.85 14.06
C VAL A 68 -2.11 8.30 13.88
N VAL A 69 -1.19 7.36 14.06
CA VAL A 69 0.24 7.56 13.78
C VAL A 69 0.73 6.54 12.76
N VAL A 70 1.89 6.81 12.17
CA VAL A 70 2.51 5.95 11.15
C VAL A 70 2.65 4.51 11.67
N ASP A 71 2.44 3.56 10.77
CA ASP A 71 2.52 2.10 11.01
C ASP A 71 1.42 1.53 11.92
N ALA A 72 0.35 2.28 12.20
CA ALA A 72 -0.83 1.82 12.96
C ALA A 72 -0.48 0.97 14.21
N PRO A 73 0.10 1.57 15.27
CA PRO A 73 0.46 0.82 16.48
C PRO A 73 -0.77 0.20 17.15
N SER A 74 -0.61 -1.00 17.71
CA SER A 74 -1.70 -1.75 18.32
C SER A 74 -2.47 -0.97 19.38
N HIS A 75 -1.76 -0.24 20.25
CA HIS A 75 -2.39 0.56 21.31
C HIS A 75 -3.25 1.72 20.78
N VAL A 76 -2.91 2.28 19.60
CA VAL A 76 -3.70 3.33 18.94
C VAL A 76 -5.01 2.74 18.40
N ILE A 77 -4.92 1.57 17.79
CA ILE A 77 -6.09 0.82 17.28
C ILE A 77 -7.04 0.47 18.44
N GLU A 78 -6.49 -0.05 19.54
CA GLU A 78 -7.26 -0.45 20.72
C GLU A 78 -7.97 0.75 21.38
N ALA A 79 -7.26 1.89 21.51
CA ALA A 79 -7.82 3.13 22.02
C ALA A 79 -8.96 3.66 21.13
N ALA A 80 -8.77 3.67 19.81
CA ALA A 80 -9.82 4.09 18.89
C ALA A 80 -11.05 3.14 18.92
N ALA A 81 -10.83 1.83 19.07
CA ALA A 81 -11.90 0.87 19.19
C ALA A 81 -12.68 1.02 20.50
N GLU A 82 -12.03 1.41 21.59
CA GLU A 82 -12.71 1.72 22.87
C GLU A 82 -13.58 2.95 22.74
N ILE A 83 -13.06 4.05 22.18
CA ILE A 83 -13.85 5.26 21.90
C ILE A 83 -15.07 4.92 21.02
N CYS A 84 -14.90 4.06 20.02
CA CYS A 84 -15.98 3.61 19.15
C CYS A 84 -17.10 2.93 19.94
N ARG A 85 -16.75 2.06 20.89
CA ARG A 85 -17.73 1.35 21.76
C ARG A 85 -18.40 2.29 22.76
N GLU A 86 -17.61 3.10 23.47
CA GLU A 86 -18.11 4.04 24.49
C GLU A 86 -19.10 5.08 23.93
N CYS A 87 -18.82 5.55 22.71
CA CYS A 87 -19.69 6.50 22.02
C CYS A 87 -20.90 5.86 21.34
N GLY A 88 -21.01 4.52 21.32
CA GLY A 88 -22.10 3.82 20.63
C GLY A 88 -22.11 4.06 19.11
N VAL A 89 -20.92 4.11 18.50
CA VAL A 89 -20.75 4.30 17.07
C VAL A 89 -21.29 3.09 16.31
N ASP A 90 -21.94 3.33 15.17
CA ASP A 90 -22.56 2.29 14.34
C ASP A 90 -22.00 2.22 12.91
N ALA A 91 -21.08 3.12 12.53
CA ALA A 91 -20.29 3.04 11.30
C ALA A 91 -18.92 3.71 11.44
N VAL A 92 -17.94 3.27 10.68
CA VAL A 92 -16.56 3.80 10.69
C VAL A 92 -16.21 4.34 9.30
N VAL A 93 -15.62 5.53 9.27
CA VAL A 93 -15.07 6.16 8.07
C VAL A 93 -13.59 6.43 8.32
N ALA A 94 -12.72 6.10 7.37
CA ALA A 94 -11.32 6.57 7.41
C ALA A 94 -11.05 7.56 6.28
N ILE A 95 -10.34 8.65 6.60
CA ILE A 95 -9.77 9.56 5.62
C ILE A 95 -8.30 9.71 5.95
N GLY A 96 -7.42 9.20 5.07
CA GLY A 96 -5.99 9.22 5.32
C GLY A 96 -5.19 8.26 4.45
N GLY A 97 -3.93 8.05 4.80
CA GLY A 97 -3.08 7.05 4.16
C GLY A 97 -3.33 5.63 4.71
N GLY A 98 -2.46 4.70 4.35
CA GLY A 98 -2.56 3.28 4.76
C GLY A 98 -2.75 3.09 6.26
N SER A 99 -2.01 3.83 7.11
CA SER A 99 -2.12 3.69 8.57
C SER A 99 -3.50 4.06 9.12
N ALA A 100 -4.15 5.08 8.57
CA ALA A 100 -5.51 5.46 8.97
C ALA A 100 -6.54 4.40 8.54
N MET A 101 -6.40 3.91 7.31
CA MET A 101 -7.26 2.87 6.78
C MET A 101 -7.10 1.54 7.51
N ASP A 102 -5.86 1.13 7.79
CA ASP A 102 -5.56 -0.09 8.54
C ASP A 102 -6.08 -0.01 9.98
N THR A 103 -5.95 1.16 10.63
CA THR A 103 -6.55 1.42 11.95
C THR A 103 -8.08 1.27 11.87
N ALA A 104 -8.73 1.93 10.92
CA ALA A 104 -10.19 1.93 10.80
C ALA A 104 -10.78 0.53 10.52
N LYS A 105 -10.11 -0.28 9.71
CA LYS A 105 -10.49 -1.69 9.47
C LYS A 105 -10.59 -2.48 10.77
N LEU A 106 -9.57 -2.36 11.61
CA LEU A 106 -9.53 -3.08 12.88
C LEU A 106 -10.43 -2.45 13.94
N VAL A 107 -10.60 -1.13 13.94
CA VAL A 107 -11.58 -0.43 14.79
C VAL A 107 -12.99 -0.91 14.46
N ALA A 108 -13.38 -0.94 13.19
CA ALA A 108 -14.69 -1.42 12.77
C ALA A 108 -14.95 -2.88 13.20
N TYR A 109 -13.91 -3.72 13.15
CA TYR A 109 -13.98 -5.11 13.60
C TYR A 109 -14.06 -5.21 15.11
N LEU A 110 -13.13 -4.62 15.87
CA LEU A 110 -13.03 -4.73 17.31
C LEU A 110 -14.20 -4.05 18.06
N ALA A 111 -14.82 -3.04 17.48
CA ALA A 111 -16.00 -2.41 18.03
C ALA A 111 -17.21 -3.34 18.02
N LYS A 112 -17.34 -4.21 17.01
CA LYS A 112 -18.46 -5.14 16.86
C LYS A 112 -18.17 -6.52 17.45
N THR A 113 -16.92 -6.99 17.32
CA THR A 113 -16.45 -8.29 17.81
C THR A 113 -15.34 -8.06 18.85
N PRO A 114 -15.70 -7.94 20.15
CA PRO A 114 -14.72 -7.71 21.20
C PRO A 114 -13.71 -8.85 21.29
N GLY A 115 -12.42 -8.50 21.44
CA GLY A 115 -11.30 -9.45 21.53
C GLY A 115 -9.98 -8.71 21.60
N LYS A 116 -8.88 -9.46 21.61
CA LYS A 116 -7.53 -8.90 21.58
C LYS A 116 -6.97 -8.96 20.17
N LEU A 117 -6.19 -7.95 19.78
CA LEU A 117 -5.48 -7.96 18.51
C LEU A 117 -4.56 -9.16 18.36
N ASP A 118 -3.94 -9.63 19.45
CA ASP A 118 -3.04 -10.79 19.43
C ASP A 118 -3.73 -12.09 18.97
N ASP A 119 -5.04 -12.22 19.21
CA ASP A 119 -5.81 -13.43 18.86
C ASP A 119 -6.09 -13.50 17.35
N ILE A 120 -6.04 -12.36 16.64
CA ILE A 120 -6.46 -12.26 15.24
C ILE A 120 -5.30 -12.05 14.25
N TYR A 121 -4.04 -11.94 14.70
CA TYR A 121 -2.90 -11.87 13.79
C TYR A 121 -2.80 -13.13 12.93
N GLY A 122 -2.59 -12.95 11.65
CA GLY A 122 -2.47 -14.01 10.64
C GLY A 122 -3.63 -14.05 9.65
N VAL A 123 -3.74 -15.16 8.94
CA VAL A 123 -4.74 -15.33 7.87
C VAL A 123 -5.99 -16.04 8.42
N GLY A 124 -7.17 -15.43 8.19
CA GLY A 124 -8.48 -16.03 8.51
C GLY A 124 -8.77 -16.19 10.00
N ARG A 125 -8.04 -15.49 10.87
CA ARG A 125 -8.26 -15.56 12.32
C ARG A 125 -9.33 -14.59 12.83
N ALA A 126 -9.55 -13.48 12.14
CA ALA A 126 -10.64 -12.57 12.45
C ALA A 126 -11.96 -13.20 11.95
N THR A 127 -12.88 -13.49 12.88
CA THR A 127 -14.19 -14.12 12.64
C THR A 127 -15.30 -13.29 13.29
N GLY A 128 -16.55 -13.48 12.89
CA GLY A 128 -17.69 -12.72 13.40
C GLY A 128 -18.10 -11.60 12.45
N ASP A 129 -18.38 -10.40 12.98
CA ASP A 129 -18.90 -9.26 12.23
C ASP A 129 -18.05 -8.01 12.48
N ARG A 130 -18.27 -6.99 11.66
CA ARG A 130 -17.76 -5.62 11.84
C ARG A 130 -18.84 -4.57 11.62
N LEU A 131 -18.57 -3.35 12.05
CA LEU A 131 -19.39 -2.19 11.69
C LEU A 131 -19.23 -1.88 10.19
N PRO A 132 -20.22 -1.22 9.56
CA PRO A 132 -20.07 -0.63 8.23
C PRO A 132 -18.79 0.20 8.14
N LEU A 133 -18.06 0.05 7.04
CA LEU A 133 -16.73 0.64 6.86
C LEU A 133 -16.61 1.32 5.49
N LEU A 134 -16.27 2.60 5.51
CA LEU A 134 -15.97 3.41 4.33
C LEU A 134 -14.53 3.88 4.38
N LEU A 135 -13.76 3.70 3.30
CA LEU A 135 -12.35 4.11 3.23
C LEU A 135 -12.13 5.14 2.12
N VAL A 136 -11.39 6.20 2.47
CA VAL A 136 -11.09 7.34 1.59
C VAL A 136 -9.58 7.61 1.62
N PRO A 137 -8.81 7.11 0.66
CA PRO A 137 -7.36 7.30 0.64
C PRO A 137 -6.98 8.75 0.28
N THR A 138 -6.01 9.31 1.00
CA THR A 138 -5.36 10.59 0.69
C THR A 138 -3.98 10.43 0.06
N THR A 139 -3.58 9.20 -0.20
CA THR A 139 -2.33 8.82 -0.88
C THR A 139 -2.62 7.86 -2.03
N ALA A 140 -1.78 7.84 -3.03
CA ALA A 140 -1.81 6.86 -4.12
C ALA A 140 -0.60 5.92 -3.98
N GLY A 141 -0.75 4.85 -3.18
CA GLY A 141 0.39 3.98 -2.85
C GLY A 141 -0.02 2.62 -2.30
N THR A 142 -0.54 2.59 -1.10
CA THR A 142 -0.73 1.34 -0.35
C THR A 142 -1.83 0.42 -0.89
N GLY A 143 -2.82 0.97 -1.60
CA GLY A 143 -4.00 0.20 -2.01
C GLY A 143 -4.78 -0.41 -0.83
N SER A 144 -4.53 0.04 0.41
CA SER A 144 -5.18 -0.53 1.59
C SER A 144 -6.71 -0.46 1.50
N GLU A 145 -7.25 0.55 0.83
CA GLU A 145 -8.69 0.74 0.65
C GLU A 145 -9.40 -0.43 -0.03
N VAL A 146 -8.68 -1.27 -0.78
CA VAL A 146 -9.27 -2.39 -1.53
C VAL A 146 -8.76 -3.76 -1.08
N THR A 147 -8.01 -3.83 0.01
CA THR A 147 -7.39 -5.09 0.46
C THR A 147 -8.05 -5.66 1.72
N PRO A 148 -8.03 -6.99 1.89
CA PRO A 148 -8.45 -7.68 3.11
C PRO A 148 -7.37 -7.63 4.22
N ILE A 149 -6.42 -6.70 4.13
CA ILE A 149 -5.19 -6.70 4.93
C ILE A 149 -5.16 -5.44 5.80
N SER A 150 -4.73 -5.59 7.05
CA SER A 150 -4.31 -4.50 7.93
C SER A 150 -2.95 -4.85 8.53
N ILE A 151 -1.99 -3.94 8.47
CA ILE A 151 -0.66 -4.10 9.05
C ILE A 151 -0.61 -3.34 10.37
N VAL A 152 -0.21 -4.03 11.43
CA VAL A 152 -0.16 -3.51 12.80
C VAL A 152 1.27 -3.53 13.29
N LYS A 153 1.72 -2.42 13.86
CA LYS A 153 2.98 -2.35 14.59
C LYS A 153 2.74 -2.78 16.04
N THR A 154 3.36 -3.88 16.43
CA THR A 154 3.26 -4.40 17.79
C THR A 154 4.13 -3.60 18.78
N PRO A 155 3.94 -3.75 20.11
CA PRO A 155 4.80 -3.10 21.11
C PRO A 155 6.29 -3.46 20.98
N ASN A 156 6.62 -4.62 20.38
CA ASN A 156 7.98 -5.07 20.11
C ASN A 156 8.55 -4.53 18.78
N ASN A 157 7.89 -3.53 18.15
CA ASN A 157 8.23 -2.96 16.85
C ASN A 157 8.15 -3.94 15.65
N GLU A 158 7.53 -5.10 15.81
CA GLU A 158 7.29 -6.05 14.71
C GLU A 158 6.05 -5.66 13.91
N LYS A 159 6.09 -5.81 12.59
CA LYS A 159 4.91 -5.66 11.73
C LYS A 159 4.17 -6.99 11.60
N LYS A 160 2.96 -7.06 12.16
CA LYS A 160 2.06 -8.21 12.03
C LYS A 160 0.86 -7.86 11.15
N ALA A 161 0.41 -8.82 10.36
CA ALA A 161 -0.75 -8.66 9.50
C ALA A 161 -1.99 -9.33 10.10
N VAL A 162 -3.14 -8.66 10.00
CA VAL A 162 -4.46 -9.29 10.08
C VAL A 162 -4.99 -9.40 8.66
N ILE A 163 -5.33 -10.60 8.20
CA ILE A 163 -5.80 -10.86 6.85
C ILE A 163 -7.14 -11.59 6.93
N SER A 164 -8.22 -10.90 6.59
CA SER A 164 -9.57 -11.45 6.63
C SER A 164 -10.47 -10.74 5.62
N PRO A 165 -11.38 -11.45 4.92
CA PRO A 165 -12.42 -10.82 4.10
C PRO A 165 -13.26 -9.78 4.85
N LEU A 166 -13.38 -9.89 6.18
CA LEU A 166 -14.06 -8.91 7.03
C LEU A 166 -13.42 -7.51 6.99
N LEU A 167 -12.14 -7.39 6.59
CA LEU A 167 -11.45 -6.11 6.50
C LEU A 167 -11.65 -5.39 5.16
N ILE A 168 -12.29 -6.04 4.18
CA ILE A 168 -12.67 -5.38 2.93
C ILE A 168 -13.80 -4.39 3.24
N PRO A 169 -13.66 -3.09 2.89
CA PRO A 169 -14.68 -2.09 3.19
C PRO A 169 -15.95 -2.30 2.34
N ASP A 170 -17.04 -1.71 2.79
CA ASP A 170 -18.31 -1.68 2.04
C ASP A 170 -18.26 -0.67 0.91
N TRP A 171 -17.58 0.47 1.16
CA TRP A 171 -17.36 1.53 0.19
C TRP A 171 -15.91 1.99 0.19
N VAL A 172 -15.44 2.23 -1.01
CA VAL A 172 -14.21 3.00 -1.27
C VAL A 172 -14.59 4.29 -1.99
N ILE A 173 -14.08 5.40 -1.51
CA ILE A 173 -14.31 6.72 -2.12
C ILE A 173 -12.97 7.27 -2.56
N LEU A 174 -12.75 7.30 -3.86
CA LEU A 174 -11.55 7.85 -4.47
C LEU A 174 -11.81 9.31 -4.85
N ASP A 175 -11.27 10.21 -4.05
CA ASP A 175 -11.35 11.66 -4.28
C ASP A 175 -9.93 12.20 -4.57
N PRO A 176 -9.57 12.39 -5.86
CA PRO A 176 -8.23 12.81 -6.22
C PRO A 176 -7.88 14.21 -5.69
N GLN A 177 -8.86 15.06 -5.36
CA GLN A 177 -8.59 16.34 -4.72
C GLN A 177 -7.88 16.21 -3.37
N LEU A 178 -8.11 15.10 -2.65
CA LEU A 178 -7.46 14.85 -1.37
C LEU A 178 -5.96 14.51 -1.51
N THR A 179 -5.48 14.26 -2.73
CA THR A 179 -4.08 13.97 -3.00
C THR A 179 -3.28 15.17 -3.51
N LEU A 180 -3.92 16.29 -3.87
CA LEU A 180 -3.27 17.47 -4.46
C LEU A 180 -2.21 18.11 -3.57
N GLY A 181 -2.44 18.10 -2.25
CA GLY A 181 -1.50 18.65 -1.26
C GLY A 181 -0.40 17.68 -0.80
N LEU A 182 -0.34 16.46 -1.36
CA LEU A 182 0.68 15.50 -0.95
C LEU A 182 2.07 15.96 -1.38
N PRO A 183 3.04 16.12 -0.44
CA PRO A 183 4.38 16.57 -0.77
C PRO A 183 5.07 15.69 -1.83
N PRO A 184 5.92 16.27 -2.71
CA PRO A 184 6.58 15.53 -3.79
C PRO A 184 7.34 14.27 -3.31
N HIS A 185 8.07 14.36 -2.21
CA HIS A 185 8.80 13.20 -1.67
C HIS A 185 7.87 12.06 -1.22
N LEU A 186 6.69 12.36 -0.63
CA LEU A 186 5.70 11.35 -0.28
C LEU A 186 4.99 10.82 -1.52
N THR A 187 4.71 11.69 -2.51
CA THR A 187 4.17 11.30 -3.81
C THR A 187 5.08 10.28 -4.50
N ALA A 188 6.39 10.53 -4.53
CA ALA A 188 7.38 9.62 -5.11
C ALA A 188 7.41 8.27 -4.37
N GLN A 189 7.50 8.31 -3.04
CA GLN A 189 7.57 7.10 -2.21
C GLN A 189 6.32 6.23 -2.35
N THR A 190 5.13 6.83 -2.29
CA THR A 190 3.88 6.08 -2.42
C THR A 190 3.66 5.57 -3.85
N GLY A 191 4.02 6.35 -4.86
CA GLY A 191 3.90 5.93 -6.25
C GLY A 191 4.81 4.73 -6.60
N ILE A 192 6.05 4.72 -6.12
CA ILE A 192 6.96 3.58 -6.29
C ILE A 192 6.47 2.36 -5.51
N ASP A 193 5.88 2.53 -4.33
CA ASP A 193 5.25 1.45 -3.57
C ASP A 193 4.12 0.79 -4.38
N ALA A 194 3.21 1.59 -4.95
CA ALA A 194 2.15 1.09 -5.82
C ALA A 194 2.70 0.38 -7.09
N MET A 195 3.79 0.89 -7.68
CA MET A 195 4.44 0.22 -8.82
C MET A 195 5.04 -1.12 -8.38
N ALA A 196 5.69 -1.19 -7.22
CA ALA A 196 6.22 -2.44 -6.67
C ALA A 196 5.11 -3.46 -6.40
N HIS A 197 3.96 -3.04 -5.86
CA HIS A 197 2.77 -3.88 -5.71
C HIS A 197 2.34 -4.51 -7.03
N ALA A 198 2.22 -3.70 -8.09
CA ALA A 198 1.83 -4.17 -9.41
C ALA A 198 2.87 -5.15 -10.01
N ILE A 199 4.16 -4.83 -9.91
CA ILE A 199 5.24 -5.67 -10.43
C ILE A 199 5.29 -7.02 -9.69
N GLU A 200 5.26 -7.03 -8.36
CA GLU A 200 5.28 -8.26 -7.59
C GLU A 200 4.03 -9.11 -7.77
N ALA A 201 2.86 -8.48 -7.90
CA ALA A 201 1.62 -9.18 -8.21
C ALA A 201 1.68 -9.87 -9.59
N TYR A 202 2.25 -9.19 -10.59
CA TYR A 202 2.39 -9.72 -11.95
C TYR A 202 3.41 -10.85 -12.04
N THR A 203 4.48 -10.80 -11.27
CA THR A 203 5.58 -11.77 -11.33
C THR A 203 5.50 -12.87 -10.27
N GLY A 204 4.51 -12.82 -9.38
CA GLY A 204 4.34 -13.77 -8.29
C GLY A 204 4.09 -15.22 -8.74
N LYS A 205 4.60 -16.21 -7.96
CA LYS A 205 4.50 -17.64 -8.29
C LYS A 205 3.19 -18.32 -7.85
N ILE A 206 2.68 -17.95 -6.68
CA ILE A 206 1.73 -18.83 -5.98
C ILE A 206 0.30 -18.57 -6.38
N LYS A 207 -0.16 -17.31 -6.28
CA LYS A 207 -1.57 -16.95 -6.50
C LYS A 207 -1.79 -16.13 -7.76
N LYS A 208 -0.75 -15.96 -8.59
CA LYS A 208 -0.87 -15.30 -9.90
C LYS A 208 -2.05 -15.86 -10.69
N ASN A 209 -2.89 -14.99 -11.21
CA ASN A 209 -4.07 -15.35 -11.97
C ASN A 209 -4.41 -14.28 -13.03
N PRO A 210 -5.19 -14.60 -14.07
CA PRO A 210 -5.44 -13.66 -15.16
C PRO A 210 -6.08 -12.34 -14.74
N THR A 211 -6.90 -12.33 -13.69
CA THR A 211 -7.53 -11.10 -13.19
C THR A 211 -6.50 -10.21 -12.53
N SER A 212 -5.68 -10.75 -11.62
CA SER A 212 -4.59 -9.98 -10.99
C SER A 212 -3.58 -9.47 -12.01
N ASP A 213 -3.30 -10.25 -13.07
CA ASP A 213 -2.38 -9.86 -14.13
C ASP A 213 -2.87 -8.61 -14.88
N GLN A 214 -4.15 -8.60 -15.32
CA GLN A 214 -4.71 -7.46 -16.03
C GLN A 214 -4.78 -6.20 -15.16
N LEU A 215 -5.12 -6.35 -13.87
CA LEU A 215 -5.11 -5.25 -12.92
C LEU A 215 -3.70 -4.69 -12.72
N ALA A 216 -2.70 -5.56 -12.56
CA ALA A 216 -1.31 -5.16 -12.39
C ALA A 216 -0.75 -4.44 -13.62
N LEU A 217 -1.01 -4.94 -14.84
CA LEU A 217 -0.61 -4.29 -16.08
C LEU A 217 -1.22 -2.90 -16.22
N LYS A 218 -2.54 -2.77 -15.98
CA LYS A 218 -3.21 -1.47 -16.06
C LYS A 218 -2.74 -0.52 -14.97
N ALA A 219 -2.53 -1.01 -13.74
CA ALA A 219 -1.97 -0.23 -12.65
C ALA A 219 -0.60 0.34 -13.02
N LEU A 220 0.30 -0.53 -13.49
CA LEU A 220 1.66 -0.13 -13.83
C LEU A 220 1.69 0.89 -14.97
N ALA A 221 0.83 0.73 -15.99
CA ALA A 221 0.70 1.70 -17.08
C ALA A 221 0.28 3.10 -16.58
N LEU A 222 -0.72 3.17 -15.70
CA LEU A 222 -1.19 4.44 -15.14
C LEU A 222 -0.14 5.10 -14.25
N LEU A 223 0.47 4.32 -13.36
CA LEU A 223 1.46 4.80 -12.40
C LEU A 223 2.74 5.29 -13.09
N SER A 224 3.31 4.52 -14.02
CA SER A 224 4.53 4.90 -14.72
C SER A 224 4.37 6.14 -15.61
N ALA A 225 3.21 6.29 -16.26
CA ALA A 225 2.91 7.44 -17.10
C ALA A 225 2.73 8.75 -16.33
N ASN A 226 2.37 8.68 -15.03
CA ASN A 226 1.95 9.86 -14.29
C ASN A 226 2.83 10.20 -13.08
N LEU A 227 3.64 9.27 -12.54
CA LEU A 227 4.42 9.53 -11.32
C LEU A 227 5.37 10.72 -11.46
N ARG A 228 6.12 10.81 -12.58
CA ARG A 228 6.99 11.96 -12.86
C ARG A 228 6.22 13.28 -13.01
N LYS A 229 5.01 13.22 -13.58
CA LYS A 229 4.15 14.40 -13.74
C LYS A 229 3.71 14.94 -12.37
N VAL A 230 3.12 14.09 -11.54
CA VAL A 230 2.63 14.50 -10.20
C VAL A 230 3.76 14.82 -9.23
N TYR A 231 4.96 14.29 -9.46
CA TYR A 231 6.15 14.67 -8.70
C TYR A 231 6.59 16.10 -9.02
N THR A 232 6.54 16.48 -10.30
CA THR A 232 6.93 17.81 -10.80
C THR A 232 5.82 18.85 -10.58
N ASP A 233 4.58 18.47 -10.90
CA ASP A 233 3.38 19.28 -10.69
C ASP A 233 2.33 18.49 -9.88
N GLY A 234 2.36 18.67 -8.57
CA GLY A 234 1.40 18.04 -7.66
C GLY A 234 -0.02 18.54 -7.78
N SER A 235 -0.26 19.62 -8.55
CA SER A 235 -1.58 20.21 -8.78
C SER A 235 -2.32 19.67 -10.00
N ASP A 236 -1.66 18.84 -10.83
CA ASP A 236 -2.29 18.16 -11.98
C ASP A 236 -3.33 17.14 -11.51
N LEU A 237 -4.59 17.55 -11.51
CA LEU A 237 -5.71 16.74 -11.03
C LEU A 237 -5.93 15.48 -11.89
N GLU A 238 -5.69 15.55 -13.19
CA GLU A 238 -5.84 14.39 -14.09
C GLU A 238 -4.78 13.34 -13.77
N ALA A 239 -3.51 13.75 -13.69
CA ALA A 239 -2.43 12.85 -13.31
C ALA A 239 -2.61 12.28 -11.89
N ARG A 240 -3.07 13.08 -10.91
CA ARG A 240 -3.44 12.60 -9.57
C ARG A 240 -4.55 11.56 -9.61
N SER A 241 -5.56 11.78 -10.46
CA SER A 241 -6.66 10.85 -10.66
C SER A 241 -6.17 9.49 -11.18
N GLU A 242 -5.32 9.52 -12.19
CA GLU A 242 -4.72 8.29 -12.75
C GLU A 242 -3.80 7.58 -11.76
N MET A 243 -3.02 8.33 -10.95
CA MET A 243 -2.23 7.75 -9.87
C MET A 243 -3.10 7.05 -8.83
N GLN A 244 -4.21 7.66 -8.43
CA GLN A 244 -5.12 7.08 -7.43
C GLN A 244 -5.80 5.81 -7.97
N ILE A 245 -6.27 5.83 -9.21
CA ILE A 245 -6.82 4.63 -9.88
C ILE A 245 -5.73 3.56 -10.01
N GLY A 246 -4.53 3.92 -10.45
CA GLY A 246 -3.39 3.01 -10.57
C GLY A 246 -3.05 2.32 -9.25
N SER A 247 -3.00 3.08 -8.15
CA SER A 247 -2.77 2.56 -6.80
C SER A 247 -3.88 1.59 -6.35
N MET A 248 -5.14 1.94 -6.56
CA MET A 248 -6.27 1.05 -6.28
C MET A 248 -6.17 -0.27 -7.06
N LEU A 249 -5.89 -0.20 -8.37
CA LEU A 249 -5.75 -1.40 -9.20
C LEU A 249 -4.56 -2.28 -8.75
N ALA A 250 -3.43 -1.67 -8.36
CA ALA A 250 -2.29 -2.37 -7.78
C ALA A 250 -2.69 -3.05 -6.47
N GLY A 251 -3.47 -2.37 -5.62
CA GLY A 251 -4.06 -2.90 -4.39
C GLY A 251 -4.90 -4.15 -4.64
N MET A 252 -5.81 -4.09 -5.61
CA MET A 252 -6.62 -5.24 -6.02
C MET A 252 -5.76 -6.37 -6.58
N ALA A 253 -4.72 -6.06 -7.34
CA ALA A 253 -3.83 -7.06 -7.91
C ALA A 253 -3.08 -7.84 -6.81
N PHE A 254 -2.40 -7.13 -5.90
CA PHE A 254 -1.61 -7.80 -4.86
C PHE A 254 -2.45 -8.46 -3.76
N ALA A 255 -3.68 -8.04 -3.54
CA ALA A 255 -4.60 -8.76 -2.67
C ALA A 255 -4.85 -10.19 -3.14
N HIS A 256 -4.73 -10.44 -4.45
CA HIS A 256 -4.99 -11.74 -5.09
C HIS A 256 -3.74 -12.44 -5.62
N SER A 257 -2.64 -11.72 -5.77
CA SER A 257 -1.30 -12.23 -6.09
C SER A 257 -0.30 -11.53 -5.18
N PRO A 258 0.00 -12.09 -3.99
CA PRO A 258 0.68 -11.36 -2.92
C PRO A 258 2.07 -10.85 -3.31
N VAL A 259 2.48 -9.78 -2.63
CA VAL A 259 3.85 -9.24 -2.68
C VAL A 259 4.92 -10.26 -2.30
N ALA A 260 6.17 -10.00 -2.61
CA ALA A 260 7.26 -10.95 -2.56
C ALA A 260 8.54 -10.38 -1.91
N ALA A 261 9.69 -10.52 -2.57
CA ALA A 261 11.00 -10.19 -2.03
C ALA A 261 11.22 -8.68 -1.84
N VAL A 262 10.65 -7.81 -2.69
CA VAL A 262 10.81 -6.36 -2.52
C VAL A 262 10.28 -5.93 -1.16
N HIS A 263 9.05 -6.35 -0.84
CA HIS A 263 8.43 -6.05 0.45
C HIS A 263 9.11 -6.76 1.62
N ALA A 264 9.52 -8.02 1.43
CA ALA A 264 10.23 -8.78 2.47
C ALA A 264 11.55 -8.11 2.87
N LEU A 265 12.28 -7.54 1.90
CA LEU A 265 13.53 -6.83 2.15
C LEU A 265 13.32 -5.37 2.62
N ALA A 266 12.20 -4.76 2.29
CA ALA A 266 11.90 -3.40 2.73
C ALA A 266 11.50 -3.31 4.22
N TYR A 267 10.79 -4.31 4.76
CA TYR A 267 10.32 -4.27 6.16
C TYR A 267 11.45 -4.08 7.17
N PRO A 268 12.57 -4.86 7.14
CA PRO A 268 13.66 -4.66 8.11
C PRO A 268 14.30 -3.27 8.04
N ILE A 269 14.30 -2.61 6.89
CA ILE A 269 14.81 -1.25 6.73
C ILE A 269 13.93 -0.28 7.53
N GLY A 270 12.61 -0.35 7.33
CA GLY A 270 11.67 0.49 8.08
C GLY A 270 11.69 0.22 9.58
N GLU A 271 11.73 -1.04 9.99
CA GLU A 271 11.68 -1.47 11.40
C GLU A 271 12.95 -1.07 12.17
N ASN A 272 14.13 -1.21 11.57
CA ASN A 272 15.40 -0.98 12.26
C ASN A 272 15.93 0.44 12.13
N PHE A 273 15.59 1.16 11.04
CA PHE A 273 16.18 2.47 10.73
C PHE A 273 15.14 3.59 10.62
N GLN A 274 13.86 3.31 10.91
CA GLN A 274 12.76 4.28 10.84
C GLN A 274 12.62 4.95 9.47
N VAL A 275 13.02 4.26 8.41
CA VAL A 275 12.86 4.69 7.03
C VAL A 275 11.41 4.44 6.61
N GLY A 276 10.78 5.43 5.98
CA GLY A 276 9.40 5.30 5.50
C GLY A 276 9.23 4.12 4.54
N HIS A 277 8.06 3.45 4.57
CA HIS A 277 7.82 2.22 3.84
C HIS A 277 8.12 2.33 2.33
N GLY A 278 7.52 3.31 1.64
CA GLY A 278 7.75 3.49 0.20
C GLY A 278 9.20 3.85 -0.15
N LEU A 279 9.92 4.53 0.76
CA LEU A 279 11.36 4.76 0.58
C LEU A 279 12.15 3.45 0.76
N SER A 280 11.79 2.63 1.73
CA SER A 280 12.42 1.31 1.92
C SER A 280 12.21 0.41 0.70
N ILE A 281 11.01 0.45 0.08
CA ILE A 281 10.72 -0.22 -1.19
C ILE A 281 11.65 0.30 -2.31
N ALA A 282 11.73 1.61 -2.51
CA ALA A 282 12.55 2.21 -3.57
C ALA A 282 14.02 1.84 -3.46
N LEU A 283 14.55 1.72 -2.24
CA LEU A 283 15.95 1.39 -1.97
C LEU A 283 16.33 -0.05 -2.33
N VAL A 284 15.37 -0.98 -2.38
CA VAL A 284 15.66 -2.40 -2.68
C VAL A 284 15.09 -2.85 -4.02
N LEU A 285 14.07 -2.17 -4.54
CA LEU A 285 13.33 -2.58 -5.74
C LEU A 285 14.24 -2.89 -6.94
N PRO A 286 15.13 -2.01 -7.43
CA PRO A 286 15.92 -2.30 -8.61
C PRO A 286 16.83 -3.53 -8.43
N TYR A 287 17.39 -3.69 -7.23
CA TYR A 287 18.32 -4.78 -6.94
C TYR A 287 17.62 -6.14 -6.81
N VAL A 288 16.40 -6.15 -6.30
CA VAL A 288 15.55 -7.36 -6.28
C VAL A 288 15.10 -7.71 -7.69
N LEU A 289 14.73 -6.73 -8.52
CA LEU A 289 14.37 -6.98 -9.92
C LEU A 289 15.56 -7.58 -10.69
N GLU A 290 16.79 -7.03 -10.53
CA GLU A 290 17.98 -7.57 -11.16
C GLU A 290 18.30 -8.99 -10.67
N PHE A 291 18.11 -9.28 -9.38
CA PHE A 291 18.25 -10.63 -8.85
C PHE A 291 17.22 -11.58 -9.47
N ASN A 292 15.98 -11.15 -9.63
CA ASN A 292 14.89 -11.96 -10.15
C ASN A 292 14.96 -12.16 -11.68
N ARG A 293 15.68 -11.30 -12.41
CA ARG A 293 15.71 -11.27 -13.88
C ARG A 293 15.88 -12.63 -14.52
N PRO A 294 16.83 -13.51 -14.10
CA PRO A 294 16.98 -14.82 -14.75
C PRO A 294 15.75 -15.75 -14.66
N ALA A 295 14.86 -15.52 -13.68
CA ALA A 295 13.66 -16.33 -13.49
C ALA A 295 12.38 -15.63 -13.98
N ALA A 296 12.43 -14.32 -14.22
CA ALA A 296 11.30 -13.49 -14.59
C ALA A 296 11.50 -12.72 -15.90
N GLU A 297 12.51 -13.09 -16.70
CA GLU A 297 12.95 -12.35 -17.89
C GLU A 297 11.81 -12.09 -18.87
N ALA A 298 11.05 -13.11 -19.25
CA ALA A 298 9.93 -12.97 -20.18
C ALA A 298 8.82 -12.05 -19.61
N LEU A 299 8.53 -12.15 -18.29
CA LEU A 299 7.54 -11.29 -17.63
C LEU A 299 8.00 -9.83 -17.57
N TYR A 300 9.28 -9.58 -17.29
CA TYR A 300 9.82 -8.22 -17.32
C TYR A 300 9.88 -7.65 -18.73
N ALA A 301 10.13 -8.48 -19.73
CA ALA A 301 10.04 -8.08 -21.13
C ALA A 301 8.62 -7.64 -21.52
N GLU A 302 7.59 -8.32 -21.05
CA GLU A 302 6.19 -7.89 -21.22
C GLU A 302 5.91 -6.54 -20.52
N LEU A 303 6.47 -6.32 -19.33
CA LEU A 303 6.29 -5.08 -18.58
C LEU A 303 7.03 -3.89 -19.21
N SER A 304 8.07 -4.10 -20.03
CA SER A 304 8.78 -3.02 -20.71
C SER A 304 7.88 -2.22 -21.65
N ASP A 305 7.00 -2.90 -22.39
CA ASP A 305 6.03 -2.25 -23.28
C ASP A 305 5.00 -1.42 -22.50
N VAL A 306 4.69 -1.85 -21.26
CA VAL A 306 3.70 -1.23 -20.40
C VAL A 306 4.21 0.10 -19.83
N ILE A 307 5.49 0.15 -19.40
CA ILE A 307 6.05 1.35 -18.76
C ILE A 307 6.70 2.31 -19.74
N GLN A 308 6.99 1.86 -20.96
CA GLN A 308 7.59 2.66 -22.03
C GLN A 308 6.75 2.54 -23.32
N PRO A 309 5.61 3.21 -23.44
CA PRO A 309 4.77 3.14 -24.61
C PRO A 309 5.56 3.49 -25.88
N GLY A 310 5.54 2.61 -26.87
CA GLY A 310 6.30 2.75 -28.11
C GLY A 310 7.72 2.18 -28.07
N TYR A 311 8.12 1.54 -26.98
CA TYR A 311 9.36 0.77 -26.91
C TYR A 311 9.38 -0.30 -28.02
N ARG A 312 10.51 -0.42 -28.71
CA ARG A 312 10.68 -1.44 -29.74
C ARG A 312 11.33 -2.68 -29.13
N ARG A 313 10.54 -3.72 -28.96
CA ARG A 313 11.02 -5.00 -28.44
C ARG A 313 12.18 -5.56 -29.27
N GLN A 314 13.14 -6.14 -28.59
CA GLN A 314 14.34 -6.73 -29.17
C GLN A 314 14.43 -8.22 -28.82
N SER A 315 14.82 -8.52 -27.59
CA SER A 315 14.84 -9.86 -27.01
C SER A 315 14.39 -9.77 -25.57
N ASP A 316 13.87 -10.85 -25.00
CA ASP A 316 13.40 -10.87 -23.61
C ASP A 316 14.48 -10.37 -22.65
N ALA A 317 15.75 -10.76 -22.87
CA ALA A 317 16.89 -10.31 -22.04
C ALA A 317 17.12 -8.80 -22.15
N ALA A 318 17.07 -8.22 -23.35
CA ALA A 318 17.28 -6.78 -23.56
C ALA A 318 16.09 -5.99 -23.03
N ASP A 319 14.86 -6.49 -23.26
CA ASP A 319 13.63 -5.84 -22.85
C ASP A 319 13.49 -5.86 -21.32
N ALA A 320 13.83 -6.98 -20.66
CA ALA A 320 13.87 -7.07 -19.19
C ALA A 320 14.91 -6.10 -18.59
N ALA A 321 16.07 -5.95 -19.21
CA ALA A 321 17.09 -4.99 -18.78
C ALA A 321 16.59 -3.54 -18.95
N ALA A 322 15.91 -3.23 -20.06
CA ALA A 322 15.32 -1.92 -20.31
C ALA A 322 14.21 -1.59 -19.29
N PHE A 323 13.38 -2.57 -18.93
CA PHE A 323 12.37 -2.43 -17.87
C PHE A 323 13.01 -2.03 -16.53
N ILE A 324 14.06 -2.75 -16.09
CA ILE A 324 14.73 -2.46 -14.82
C ILE A 324 15.39 -1.07 -14.86
N ALA A 325 16.04 -0.73 -15.96
CA ALA A 325 16.65 0.58 -16.15
C ALA A 325 15.63 1.73 -16.10
N GLU A 326 14.42 1.52 -16.62
CA GLU A 326 13.36 2.51 -16.54
C GLU A 326 12.82 2.68 -15.11
N ILE A 327 12.68 1.59 -14.34
CA ILE A 327 12.33 1.68 -12.91
C ILE A 327 13.39 2.48 -12.14
N GLU A 328 14.67 2.24 -12.39
CA GLU A 328 15.76 3.04 -11.79
C GLU A 328 15.69 4.51 -12.22
N ALA A 329 15.37 4.77 -13.49
CA ALA A 329 15.21 6.13 -13.99
C ALA A 329 14.04 6.85 -13.32
N ILE A 330 12.88 6.19 -13.15
CA ILE A 330 11.73 6.75 -12.44
C ILE A 330 12.11 7.10 -10.99
N CYS A 331 12.77 6.19 -10.26
CA CYS A 331 13.22 6.46 -8.89
C CYS A 331 14.14 7.69 -8.83
N ARG A 332 15.12 7.78 -9.73
CA ARG A 332 16.05 8.90 -9.82
C ARG A 332 15.35 10.21 -10.15
N ASP A 333 14.50 10.23 -11.18
CA ASP A 333 13.82 11.42 -11.68
C ASP A 333 12.81 11.97 -10.65
N CYS A 334 12.30 11.10 -9.77
CA CYS A 334 11.45 11.46 -8.63
C CYS A 334 12.26 11.70 -7.33
N GLY A 335 13.58 11.91 -7.43
CA GLY A 335 14.42 12.33 -6.30
C GLY A 335 14.62 11.29 -5.20
N LEU A 336 14.33 10.02 -5.47
CA LEU A 336 14.52 8.94 -4.49
C LEU A 336 16.01 8.55 -4.41
N PRO A 337 16.57 8.34 -3.21
CA PRO A 337 17.94 7.93 -3.04
C PRO A 337 18.19 6.53 -3.63
N GLY A 338 19.36 6.36 -4.25
CA GLY A 338 19.72 5.13 -4.95
C GLY A 338 20.54 4.14 -4.12
N SER A 339 20.77 4.38 -2.82
CA SER A 339 21.57 3.49 -1.98
C SER A 339 21.13 3.49 -0.53
N LEU A 340 21.36 2.37 0.17
CA LEU A 340 21.10 2.23 1.61
C LEU A 340 21.99 3.16 2.45
N SER A 341 23.18 3.52 1.97
CA SER A 341 24.08 4.45 2.67
C SER A 341 23.46 5.85 2.81
N ALA A 342 22.60 6.26 1.88
CA ALA A 342 21.90 7.55 1.92
C ALA A 342 20.91 7.68 3.09
N VAL A 343 20.52 6.57 3.70
CA VAL A 343 19.64 6.53 4.87
C VAL A 343 20.35 6.04 6.15
N GLY A 344 21.67 6.08 6.15
CA GLY A 344 22.50 5.80 7.33
C GLY A 344 22.75 4.31 7.60
N ILE A 345 22.44 3.43 6.66
CA ILE A 345 22.72 1.99 6.75
C ILE A 345 24.16 1.72 6.29
N GLY A 346 24.90 0.90 7.02
CA GLY A 346 26.28 0.53 6.75
C GLY A 346 26.49 -0.98 6.55
N GLU A 347 27.72 -1.38 6.18
CA GLU A 347 28.09 -2.79 5.97
C GLU A 347 27.80 -3.66 7.21
N GLY A 348 28.00 -3.12 8.43
CA GLY A 348 27.74 -3.82 9.68
C GLY A 348 26.28 -4.22 9.92
N ASP A 349 25.34 -3.56 9.24
CA ASP A 349 23.90 -3.77 9.42
C ASP A 349 23.35 -4.87 8.50
N LEU A 350 24.06 -5.21 7.41
CA LEU A 350 23.56 -6.10 6.36
C LEU A 350 23.19 -7.48 6.85
N SER A 351 23.97 -8.05 7.78
CA SER A 351 23.70 -9.36 8.34
C SER A 351 22.44 -9.39 9.20
N LYS A 352 22.16 -8.29 9.92
CA LYS A 352 20.94 -8.14 10.70
C LYS A 352 19.73 -7.99 9.77
N LEU A 353 19.82 -7.10 8.78
CA LEU A 353 18.77 -6.91 7.79
C LEU A 353 18.40 -8.21 7.07
N ALA A 354 19.41 -8.98 6.62
CA ALA A 354 19.18 -10.26 5.95
C ALA A 354 18.48 -11.28 6.88
N LYS A 355 18.93 -11.38 8.15
CA LYS A 355 18.30 -12.26 9.13
C LYS A 355 16.83 -11.85 9.38
N ASP A 356 16.54 -10.57 9.49
CA ASP A 356 15.19 -10.07 9.74
C ASP A 356 14.31 -10.28 8.49
N ALA A 357 14.81 -10.07 7.27
CA ALA A 357 14.09 -10.35 6.03
C ALA A 357 13.69 -11.84 5.91
N MET A 358 14.55 -12.76 6.35
CA MET A 358 14.26 -14.20 6.32
C MET A 358 13.11 -14.62 7.25
N LYS A 359 12.72 -13.79 8.23
CA LYS A 359 11.52 -14.02 9.04
C LYS A 359 10.23 -13.98 8.22
N HIS A 360 10.26 -13.33 7.05
CA HIS A 360 9.14 -13.25 6.12
C HIS A 360 9.15 -14.33 5.02
N ALA A 361 10.06 -15.33 5.12
CA ALA A 361 10.27 -16.34 4.07
C ALA A 361 8.98 -17.09 3.72
N GLU A 362 8.29 -17.63 4.71
CA GLU A 362 7.09 -18.44 4.50
C GLU A 362 5.90 -17.62 3.95
N ARG A 363 5.85 -16.33 4.21
CA ARG A 363 4.72 -15.48 3.82
C ARG A 363 4.95 -14.74 2.51
N LEU A 364 6.15 -14.19 2.31
CA LEU A 364 6.48 -13.31 1.19
C LEU A 364 7.49 -13.91 0.23
N LEU A 365 8.65 -14.38 0.71
CA LEU A 365 9.71 -14.88 -0.19
C LEU A 365 9.26 -16.12 -0.98
N VAL A 366 8.36 -16.93 -0.42
CA VAL A 366 7.76 -18.09 -1.10
C VAL A 366 7.05 -17.69 -2.42
N ASN A 367 6.56 -16.45 -2.52
CA ASN A 367 5.88 -15.94 -3.70
C ASN A 367 6.83 -15.34 -4.76
N ASN A 368 8.10 -15.14 -4.40
CA ASN A 368 9.08 -14.53 -5.31
C ASN A 368 9.36 -15.44 -6.52
N PRO A 369 9.52 -14.90 -7.74
CA PRO A 369 9.79 -15.71 -8.94
C PRO A 369 11.07 -16.55 -8.84
N ARG A 370 12.08 -16.06 -8.14
CA ARG A 370 13.33 -16.76 -7.86
C ARG A 370 13.46 -17.00 -6.36
N GLU A 371 13.83 -18.23 -5.96
CA GLU A 371 14.09 -18.55 -4.56
C GLU A 371 15.25 -17.73 -4.00
N LEU A 372 15.14 -17.35 -2.72
CA LEU A 372 16.17 -16.60 -1.98
C LEU A 372 16.52 -17.32 -0.70
N ASP A 373 17.81 -17.48 -0.48
CA ASP A 373 18.40 -17.84 0.79
C ASP A 373 18.99 -16.61 1.51
N TYR A 374 19.52 -16.82 2.71
CA TYR A 374 20.12 -15.78 3.52
C TYR A 374 21.29 -15.06 2.82
N ASP A 375 22.18 -15.82 2.17
CA ASP A 375 23.37 -15.25 1.52
C ASP A 375 23.00 -14.41 0.31
N GLN A 376 21.99 -14.84 -0.44
CA GLN A 376 21.44 -14.08 -1.59
C GLN A 376 20.75 -12.80 -1.12
N VAL A 377 19.96 -12.85 -0.04
CA VAL A 377 19.34 -11.64 0.55
C VAL A 377 20.42 -10.67 1.03
N ARG A 378 21.46 -11.16 1.72
CA ARG A 378 22.58 -10.32 2.14
C ARG A 378 23.33 -9.70 0.95
N ALA A 379 23.51 -10.47 -0.13
CA ALA A 379 24.14 -9.97 -1.35
C ALA A 379 23.31 -8.88 -2.07
N ILE A 380 21.97 -8.98 -2.05
CA ILE A 380 21.08 -7.93 -2.55
C ILE A 380 21.27 -6.65 -1.73
N TYR A 381 21.26 -6.73 -0.40
CA TYR A 381 21.50 -5.57 0.46
C TYR A 381 22.91 -4.97 0.24
N ALA A 382 23.93 -5.79 0.03
CA ALA A 382 25.28 -5.29 -0.27
C ALA A 382 25.31 -4.49 -1.57
N LYS A 383 24.64 -4.94 -2.62
CA LYS A 383 24.46 -4.18 -3.87
C LYS A 383 23.67 -2.88 -3.63
N ALA A 384 22.60 -2.94 -2.87
CA ALA A 384 21.81 -1.77 -2.54
C ALA A 384 22.59 -0.76 -1.66
N LEU A 385 23.53 -1.22 -0.84
CA LEU A 385 24.43 -0.35 -0.07
C LEU A 385 25.44 0.36 -0.98
N ALA A 386 26.05 -0.37 -1.91
CA ALA A 386 27.00 0.20 -2.87
C ALA A 386 26.34 1.23 -3.80
N GLY A 387 25.05 1.08 -4.04
CA GLY A 387 24.32 1.86 -5.02
C GLY A 387 24.63 1.39 -6.46
N VAL A 388 23.83 1.87 -7.42
CA VAL A 388 24.13 1.65 -8.83
C VAL A 388 25.39 2.43 -9.17
N SER A 389 26.48 1.73 -9.56
CA SER A 389 27.66 2.38 -10.14
C SER A 389 27.19 3.06 -11.42
N ARG A 390 27.03 4.37 -11.38
CA ARG A 390 26.57 5.15 -12.53
C ARG A 390 27.78 5.49 -13.39
N PRO A 391 27.79 5.16 -14.68
CA PRO A 391 28.74 5.76 -15.60
C PRO A 391 28.48 7.24 -15.78
#